data_3ecfc26b47691dd166f3b4cf8db9493e
#
_entry.id   3ecfc26b47691dd166f3b4cf8db9493e
#
_cell.length_a   1.000
_cell.length_b   1.000
_cell.length_c   1.000
_cell.angle_alpha   90.00
_cell.angle_beta   90.00
_cell.angle_gamma   90.00
#
_symmetry.space_group_name_H-M   'P 1'
#
loop_
_entity.id
_entity.type
_entity.pdbx_description
1 polymer ?
#
loop_
_entity_poly.entity_id
_entity_poly.type
_entity_poly.pdbx_seq_one_letter_code
_entity_poly.pdbx_strand_id
1 'polypeptide(L)'
;MKLSDKGKELVALYEQMAEQGYERTDRSRVEVAFSDFELRPYRETLRPCFREHSVSTVLDYGCGGSDWTTKGFDEQTQLSAVEYFEVDRAYRYEPARNIDERQPVDCVVSFDVLEHVFVADVPNVIRDMFSYSRKLLILNVACYPAAAKLPNGENAHVTVRPPLWWKGMLDSIAPEFPEISVLLICSTAWRQSSAFPIWSGAMWQLSDAFVVEL
;
A
#
# COMPACT_ATOMS: atom_id res chain seq x y z
N MET A 1 -3.92 -16.46 2.72
CA MET A 1 -3.22 -15.96 3.94
C MET A 1 -4.04 -16.25 5.20
N LYS A 2 -3.40 -16.56 6.35
CA LYS A 2 -4.08 -16.78 7.65
C LYS A 2 -3.73 -15.62 8.59
N LEU A 3 -4.76 -14.86 9.01
CA LEU A 3 -4.62 -13.79 10.01
C LEU A 3 -4.79 -14.35 11.43
N SER A 4 -4.17 -13.67 12.39
CA SER A 4 -4.45 -13.85 13.83
C SER A 4 -5.90 -13.47 14.16
N ASP A 5 -6.36 -13.81 15.35
CA ASP A 5 -7.71 -13.43 15.78
C ASP A 5 -7.86 -11.92 15.90
N LYS A 6 -6.78 -11.21 16.35
CA LYS A 6 -6.76 -9.72 16.35
C LYS A 6 -6.80 -9.15 14.93
N GLY A 7 -6.08 -9.77 13.97
CA GLY A 7 -6.14 -9.36 12.57
C GLY A 7 -7.54 -9.50 11.96
N LYS A 8 -8.26 -10.59 12.28
CA LYS A 8 -9.65 -10.77 11.84
C LYS A 8 -10.60 -9.74 12.46
N GLU A 9 -10.42 -9.45 13.76
CA GLU A 9 -11.16 -8.39 14.45
C GLU A 9 -10.96 -7.03 13.77
N LEU A 10 -9.71 -6.69 13.42
CA LEU A 10 -9.39 -5.45 12.71
C LEU A 10 -10.07 -5.38 11.34
N VAL A 11 -10.03 -6.46 10.55
CA VAL A 11 -10.74 -6.50 9.25
C VAL A 11 -12.23 -6.19 9.44
N ALA A 12 -12.89 -6.79 10.45
CA ALA A 12 -14.31 -6.51 10.73
C ALA A 12 -14.56 -5.04 11.14
N LEU A 13 -13.62 -4.41 11.88
CA LEU A 13 -13.72 -2.98 12.21
C LEU A 13 -13.55 -2.09 10.97
N TYR A 14 -12.64 -2.44 10.06
CA TYR A 14 -12.49 -1.71 8.79
C TYR A 14 -13.69 -1.93 7.85
N GLU A 15 -14.28 -3.12 7.82
CA GLU A 15 -15.54 -3.40 7.11
C GLU A 15 -16.66 -2.48 7.62
N GLN A 16 -16.81 -2.34 8.93
CA GLN A 16 -17.76 -1.40 9.52
C GLN A 16 -17.47 0.05 9.11
N MET A 17 -16.20 0.48 9.07
CA MET A 17 -15.82 1.81 8.58
C MET A 17 -16.16 1.99 7.10
N ALA A 18 -15.93 0.98 6.27
CA ALA A 18 -16.24 1.01 4.85
C ALA A 18 -17.74 1.17 4.56
N GLU A 19 -18.58 0.56 5.40
CA GLU A 19 -20.05 0.62 5.29
C GLU A 19 -20.67 1.87 5.88
N GLN A 20 -20.17 2.34 7.04
CA GLN A 20 -20.81 3.33 7.86
C GLN A 20 -20.07 4.68 7.93
N GLY A 21 -18.90 4.77 7.30
CA GLY A 21 -18.01 5.90 7.51
C GLY A 21 -17.29 5.82 8.86
N TYR A 22 -16.54 6.87 9.21
CA TYR A 22 -15.73 6.88 10.44
C TYR A 22 -15.59 8.28 11.05
N GLU A 23 -15.22 8.31 12.33
CA GLU A 23 -14.91 9.54 13.06
C GLU A 23 -13.39 9.81 13.00
N ARG A 24 -13.02 11.08 12.84
CA ARG A 24 -11.63 11.53 12.97
C ARG A 24 -11.30 11.90 14.41
N THR A 25 -10.01 12.05 14.69
CA THR A 25 -9.49 12.47 16.00
C THR A 25 -9.97 13.87 16.42
N ASP A 26 -10.28 14.75 15.47
CA ASP A 26 -10.88 16.08 15.67
C ASP A 26 -12.40 16.05 15.80
N ARG A 27 -13.01 14.84 15.83
CA ARG A 27 -14.45 14.56 15.92
C ARG A 27 -15.24 14.91 14.64
N SER A 28 -14.59 15.27 13.56
CA SER A 28 -15.25 15.34 12.25
C SER A 28 -15.61 13.94 11.76
N ARG A 29 -16.66 13.82 10.93
CA ARG A 29 -17.13 12.57 10.38
C ARG A 29 -16.82 12.47 8.89
N VAL A 30 -16.39 11.29 8.46
CA VAL A 30 -16.24 10.94 7.05
C VAL A 30 -17.33 9.93 6.70
N GLU A 31 -18.21 10.31 5.77
CA GLU A 31 -19.36 9.46 5.37
C GLU A 31 -18.96 8.38 4.37
N VAL A 32 -18.01 8.67 3.48
CA VAL A 32 -17.51 7.72 2.48
C VAL A 32 -16.06 7.39 2.80
N ALA A 33 -15.85 6.22 3.40
CA ALA A 33 -14.53 5.77 3.78
C ALA A 33 -13.71 5.28 2.59
N PHE A 34 -12.39 5.44 2.67
CA PHE A 34 -11.40 4.87 1.75
C PHE A 34 -11.69 5.22 0.27
N SER A 35 -12.13 6.47 0.01
CA SER A 35 -12.47 6.96 -1.33
C SER A 35 -11.26 7.47 -2.11
N ASP A 36 -10.17 7.80 -1.41
CA ASP A 36 -8.99 8.37 -2.00
C ASP A 36 -8.15 7.30 -2.71
N PHE A 37 -7.53 7.69 -3.81
CA PHE A 37 -6.57 6.84 -4.50
C PHE A 37 -5.17 7.19 -3.99
N GLU A 38 -4.77 6.57 -2.89
CA GLU A 38 -3.56 6.92 -2.14
C GLU A 38 -2.26 6.80 -2.95
N LEU A 39 -2.27 6.01 -4.03
CA LEU A 39 -1.16 5.94 -4.97
C LEU A 39 -1.00 7.20 -5.83
N ARG A 40 -2.08 7.97 -6.08
CA ARG A 40 -2.09 9.12 -6.99
C ARG A 40 -0.98 10.15 -6.74
N PRO A 41 -0.70 10.59 -5.49
CA PRO A 41 0.37 11.54 -5.21
C PRO A 41 1.75 11.07 -5.68
N TYR A 42 1.97 9.76 -5.73
CA TYR A 42 3.25 9.14 -6.05
C TYR A 42 3.43 8.82 -7.54
N ARG A 43 2.45 9.12 -8.39
CA ARG A 43 2.41 8.68 -9.80
C ARG A 43 3.66 9.01 -10.60
N GLU A 44 4.24 10.21 -10.40
CA GLU A 44 5.44 10.64 -11.10
C GLU A 44 6.67 9.80 -10.69
N THR A 45 6.79 9.46 -9.40
CA THR A 45 7.84 8.59 -8.88
C THR A 45 7.69 7.16 -9.38
N LEU A 46 6.46 6.67 -9.49
CA LEU A 46 6.17 5.28 -9.84
C LEU A 46 6.26 4.99 -11.33
N ARG A 47 5.92 5.95 -12.18
CA ARG A 47 5.90 5.75 -13.64
C ARG A 47 7.23 5.25 -14.22
N PRO A 48 8.41 5.79 -13.83
CA PRO A 48 9.69 5.23 -14.25
C PRO A 48 9.89 3.77 -13.79
N CYS A 49 9.49 3.43 -12.56
CA CYS A 49 9.61 2.05 -12.03
C CYS A 49 8.76 1.07 -12.83
N PHE A 50 7.54 1.44 -13.20
CA PHE A 50 6.66 0.62 -14.04
C PHE A 50 7.26 0.36 -15.43
N ARG A 51 7.83 1.39 -16.04
CA ARG A 51 8.49 1.27 -17.35
C ARG A 51 9.77 0.43 -17.30
N GLU A 52 10.63 0.65 -16.31
CA GLU A 52 11.87 -0.08 -16.13
C GLU A 52 11.62 -1.59 -15.98
N HIS A 53 10.59 -1.97 -15.23
CA HIS A 53 10.22 -3.36 -15.00
C HIS A 53 9.24 -3.92 -16.06
N SER A 54 8.90 -3.13 -17.09
CA SER A 54 7.92 -3.53 -18.13
C SER A 54 6.66 -4.12 -17.49
N VAL A 55 6.02 -3.36 -16.59
CA VAL A 55 4.82 -3.76 -15.89
C VAL A 55 3.62 -3.66 -16.80
N SER A 56 2.92 -4.76 -17.02
CA SER A 56 1.70 -4.86 -17.83
C SER A 56 0.47 -5.16 -16.98
N THR A 57 0.64 -5.84 -15.86
CA THR A 57 -0.45 -6.20 -14.95
C THR A 57 -0.15 -5.78 -13.52
N VAL A 58 -1.16 -5.26 -12.83
CA VAL A 58 -1.05 -4.73 -11.46
C VAL A 58 -2.09 -5.39 -10.56
N LEU A 59 -1.72 -5.65 -9.30
CA LEU A 59 -2.65 -5.92 -8.21
C LEU A 59 -2.54 -4.77 -7.19
N ASP A 60 -3.65 -4.08 -6.99
CA ASP A 60 -3.82 -3.06 -5.94
C ASP A 60 -4.28 -3.77 -4.66
N TYR A 61 -3.33 -3.98 -3.75
CA TYR A 61 -3.51 -4.75 -2.52
C TYR A 61 -3.85 -3.82 -1.35
N GLY A 62 -5.10 -3.87 -0.90
CA GLY A 62 -5.71 -2.90 0.00
C GLY A 62 -6.23 -1.68 -0.77
N CYS A 63 -6.92 -1.94 -1.87
CA CYS A 63 -7.32 -0.91 -2.84
C CYS A 63 -8.34 0.10 -2.31
N GLY A 64 -8.95 -0.13 -1.15
CA GLY A 64 -10.04 0.71 -0.67
C GLY A 64 -11.16 0.83 -1.71
N GLY A 65 -11.41 2.07 -2.15
CA GLY A 65 -12.36 2.39 -3.22
C GLY A 65 -11.71 2.82 -4.53
N SER A 66 -10.39 2.63 -4.70
CA SER A 66 -9.69 3.06 -5.91
C SER A 66 -10.21 2.33 -7.15
N ASP A 67 -10.31 3.07 -8.25
CA ASP A 67 -10.68 2.56 -9.57
C ASP A 67 -9.62 2.96 -10.60
N TRP A 68 -8.88 1.97 -11.08
CA TRP A 68 -7.79 2.16 -12.03
C TRP A 68 -8.27 2.56 -13.42
N THR A 69 -9.55 2.38 -13.74
CA THR A 69 -10.13 2.62 -15.06
C THR A 69 -10.83 3.97 -15.18
N THR A 70 -11.20 4.58 -14.08
CA THR A 70 -11.88 5.88 -14.07
C THR A 70 -10.93 6.99 -14.52
N LYS A 71 -11.42 7.83 -15.44
CA LYS A 71 -10.71 9.02 -15.95
C LYS A 71 -10.45 10.05 -14.84
N GLY A 72 -9.41 10.89 -15.04
CA GLY A 72 -9.05 11.94 -14.10
C GLY A 72 -8.11 11.48 -12.98
N PHE A 73 -7.49 10.30 -13.11
CA PHE A 73 -6.39 9.90 -12.22
C PHE A 73 -5.24 10.91 -12.33
N ASP A 74 -4.83 11.27 -13.54
CA ASP A 74 -3.94 12.41 -13.75
C ASP A 74 -4.75 13.64 -14.17
N GLU A 75 -4.66 14.71 -13.38
CA GLU A 75 -5.46 15.92 -13.55
C GLU A 75 -5.10 16.69 -14.84
N GLN A 76 -3.84 16.61 -15.28
CA GLN A 76 -3.37 17.36 -16.45
C GLN A 76 -3.82 16.71 -17.75
N THR A 77 -3.69 15.38 -17.85
CA THR A 77 -3.98 14.65 -19.08
C THR A 77 -5.38 14.01 -19.08
N GLN A 78 -6.07 14.00 -17.93
CA GLN A 78 -7.35 13.33 -17.71
C GLN A 78 -7.31 11.80 -17.96
N LEU A 79 -6.11 11.21 -17.99
CA LEU A 79 -5.93 9.77 -18.14
C LEU A 79 -6.42 9.03 -16.88
N SER A 80 -6.89 7.81 -17.05
CA SER A 80 -7.07 6.84 -15.97
C SER A 80 -5.72 6.30 -15.51
N ALA A 81 -5.67 5.60 -14.36
CA ALA A 81 -4.42 5.04 -13.86
C ALA A 81 -3.82 4.00 -14.82
N VAL A 82 -4.65 3.12 -15.41
CA VAL A 82 -4.18 2.14 -16.41
C VAL A 82 -3.57 2.83 -17.63
N GLU A 83 -4.15 3.92 -18.11
CA GLU A 83 -3.62 4.67 -19.24
C GLU A 83 -2.35 5.44 -18.88
N TYR A 84 -2.32 6.08 -17.72
CA TYR A 84 -1.18 6.85 -17.23
C TYR A 84 0.07 5.99 -17.05
N PHE A 85 -0.09 4.81 -16.46
CA PHE A 85 1.00 3.85 -16.24
C PHE A 85 1.25 2.94 -17.43
N GLU A 86 0.43 3.00 -18.48
CA GLU A 86 0.56 2.17 -19.69
C GLU A 86 0.45 0.67 -19.38
N VAL A 87 -0.42 0.29 -18.41
CA VAL A 87 -0.67 -1.10 -18.03
C VAL A 87 -1.92 -1.65 -18.72
N ASP A 88 -1.93 -2.94 -19.01
CA ASP A 88 -3.06 -3.58 -19.69
C ASP A 88 -4.24 -3.80 -18.75
N ARG A 89 -3.93 -4.12 -17.48
CA ARG A 89 -4.96 -4.47 -16.51
C ARG A 89 -4.52 -4.28 -15.06
N ALA A 90 -5.45 -3.77 -14.23
CA ALA A 90 -5.33 -3.74 -12.79
C ALA A 90 -6.38 -4.65 -12.14
N TYR A 91 -5.96 -5.38 -11.12
CA TYR A 91 -6.77 -6.22 -10.25
C TYR A 91 -6.81 -5.63 -8.85
N ARG A 92 -7.82 -5.98 -8.06
CA ARG A 92 -8.05 -5.37 -6.75
C ARG A 92 -8.19 -6.42 -5.66
N TYR A 93 -7.68 -6.06 -4.49
CA TYR A 93 -7.91 -6.82 -3.27
C TYR A 93 -8.22 -5.87 -2.12
N GLU A 94 -9.38 -6.03 -1.48
CA GLU A 94 -9.80 -5.27 -0.32
C GLU A 94 -10.70 -6.12 0.58
N PRO A 95 -10.15 -6.69 1.67
CA PRO A 95 -10.92 -7.57 2.54
C PRO A 95 -12.08 -6.85 3.24
N ALA A 96 -11.93 -5.56 3.58
CA ALA A 96 -12.99 -4.77 4.20
C ALA A 96 -14.17 -4.45 3.26
N ARG A 97 -14.06 -4.76 1.97
CA ARG A 97 -15.12 -4.59 0.95
C ARG A 97 -15.46 -5.87 0.22
N ASN A 98 -14.97 -7.02 0.70
CA ASN A 98 -15.15 -8.33 0.04
C ASN A 98 -14.69 -8.35 -1.44
N ILE A 99 -13.64 -7.61 -1.77
CA ILE A 99 -13.02 -7.63 -3.10
C ILE A 99 -11.82 -8.56 -3.06
N ASP A 100 -11.83 -9.61 -3.87
CA ASP A 100 -10.70 -10.54 -4.02
C ASP A 100 -10.53 -10.97 -5.47
N GLU A 101 -9.71 -10.20 -6.20
CA GLU A 101 -9.32 -10.47 -7.59
C GLU A 101 -7.85 -10.93 -7.66
N ARG A 102 -7.29 -11.41 -6.53
CA ARG A 102 -5.87 -11.78 -6.42
C ARG A 102 -5.48 -12.86 -7.41
N GLN A 103 -4.43 -12.59 -8.13
CA GLN A 103 -3.77 -13.52 -9.03
C GLN A 103 -2.33 -13.05 -9.29
N PRO A 104 -1.43 -13.89 -9.80
CA PRO A 104 -0.08 -13.49 -10.12
C PRO A 104 -0.04 -12.39 -11.20
N VAL A 105 0.62 -11.27 -10.89
CA VAL A 105 0.75 -10.07 -11.72
C VAL A 105 2.21 -9.64 -11.84
N ASP A 106 2.52 -8.72 -12.75
CA ASP A 106 3.86 -8.14 -12.86
C ASP A 106 4.24 -7.32 -11.62
N CYS A 107 3.30 -6.50 -11.14
CA CYS A 107 3.53 -5.61 -9.99
C CYS A 107 2.39 -5.69 -8.98
N VAL A 108 2.73 -5.87 -7.71
CA VAL A 108 1.80 -5.60 -6.60
C VAL A 108 2.11 -4.21 -6.04
N VAL A 109 1.07 -3.40 -5.87
CA VAL A 109 1.14 -2.11 -5.19
C VAL A 109 0.30 -2.17 -3.92
N SER A 110 0.75 -1.53 -2.82
CA SER A 110 0.00 -1.43 -1.58
C SER A 110 0.31 -0.10 -0.92
N PHE A 111 -0.71 0.74 -0.79
CA PHE A 111 -0.58 2.11 -0.31
C PHE A 111 -1.52 2.36 0.87
N ASP A 112 -0.96 2.84 2.00
CA ASP A 112 -1.71 3.13 3.24
C ASP A 112 -2.45 1.87 3.77
N VAL A 113 -1.72 0.75 3.91
CA VAL A 113 -2.29 -0.57 4.27
C VAL A 113 -1.59 -1.23 5.45
N LEU A 114 -0.25 -1.34 5.41
CA LEU A 114 0.48 -2.16 6.39
C LEU A 114 0.42 -1.62 7.82
N GLU A 115 0.29 -0.33 8.00
CA GLU A 115 0.08 0.34 9.29
C GLU A 115 -1.28 -0.01 9.93
N HIS A 116 -2.23 -0.46 9.12
CA HIS A 116 -3.55 -0.94 9.56
C HIS A 116 -3.54 -2.44 9.95
N VAL A 117 -2.50 -3.16 9.58
CA VAL A 117 -2.35 -4.58 9.88
C VAL A 117 -1.81 -4.77 11.30
N PHE A 118 -2.37 -5.71 12.05
CA PHE A 118 -1.82 -6.08 13.37
C PHE A 118 -0.36 -6.53 13.24
N VAL A 119 0.50 -6.02 14.12
CA VAL A 119 1.96 -6.19 14.00
C VAL A 119 2.42 -7.64 13.83
N ALA A 120 1.74 -8.60 14.48
CA ALA A 120 2.08 -10.01 14.37
C ALA A 120 1.70 -10.63 13.01
N ASP A 121 0.78 -10.01 12.27
CA ASP A 121 0.34 -10.47 10.95
C ASP A 121 1.15 -9.84 9.80
N VAL A 122 1.84 -8.73 10.05
CA VAL A 122 2.61 -7.98 9.03
C VAL A 122 3.54 -8.89 8.21
N PRO A 123 4.35 -9.78 8.78
CA PRO A 123 5.23 -10.64 7.99
C PRO A 123 4.47 -11.56 7.02
N ASN A 124 3.30 -12.05 7.44
CA ASN A 124 2.47 -12.93 6.63
C ASN A 124 1.77 -12.17 5.49
N VAL A 125 1.33 -10.94 5.76
CA VAL A 125 0.72 -10.07 4.75
C VAL A 125 1.75 -9.68 3.69
N ILE A 126 2.97 -9.33 4.10
CA ILE A 126 4.07 -9.03 3.16
C ILE A 126 4.39 -10.25 2.28
N ARG A 127 4.51 -11.46 2.85
CA ARG A 127 4.72 -12.68 2.06
C ARG A 127 3.56 -13.00 1.12
N ASP A 128 2.33 -12.71 1.52
CA ASP A 128 1.16 -12.86 0.66
C ASP A 128 1.26 -11.91 -0.56
N MET A 129 1.65 -10.65 -0.36
CA MET A 129 1.91 -9.69 -1.45
C MET A 129 3.01 -10.17 -2.40
N PHE A 130 4.13 -10.65 -1.87
CA PHE A 130 5.21 -11.23 -2.67
C PHE A 130 4.74 -12.42 -3.51
N SER A 131 3.87 -13.26 -2.96
CA SER A 131 3.38 -14.47 -3.66
C SER A 131 2.60 -14.16 -4.93
N TYR A 132 2.05 -12.95 -5.06
CA TYR A 132 1.37 -12.47 -6.25
C TYR A 132 2.26 -11.62 -7.16
N SER A 133 3.41 -11.14 -6.69
CA SER A 133 4.36 -10.34 -7.48
C SER A 133 5.23 -11.22 -8.36
N ARG A 134 5.47 -10.83 -9.61
CA ARG A 134 6.41 -11.50 -10.51
C ARG A 134 7.69 -10.70 -10.76
N LYS A 135 7.63 -9.36 -10.69
CA LYS A 135 8.74 -8.46 -11.04
C LYS A 135 8.96 -7.38 -10.00
N LEU A 136 7.88 -6.79 -9.49
CA LEU A 136 7.95 -5.58 -8.68
C LEU A 136 6.92 -5.59 -7.54
N LEU A 137 7.35 -5.19 -6.36
CA LEU A 137 6.49 -4.92 -5.20
C LEU A 137 6.72 -3.48 -4.75
N ILE A 138 5.66 -2.67 -4.74
CA ILE A 138 5.72 -1.29 -4.28
C ILE A 138 4.83 -1.13 -3.05
N LEU A 139 5.42 -0.66 -1.97
CA LEU A 139 4.75 -0.45 -0.69
C LEU A 139 4.86 1.01 -0.27
N ASN A 140 3.74 1.60 0.13
CA ASN A 140 3.74 2.84 0.91
C ASN A 140 3.19 2.54 2.30
N VAL A 141 3.84 3.08 3.33
CA VAL A 141 3.46 2.88 4.73
C VAL A 141 3.49 4.20 5.47
N ALA A 142 2.40 4.54 6.18
CA ALA A 142 2.38 5.68 7.08
C ALA A 142 3.07 5.34 8.41
N CYS A 143 4.11 6.12 8.74
CA CYS A 143 4.90 5.98 9.97
C CYS A 143 4.44 6.96 11.07
N TYR A 144 3.18 7.40 11.02
CA TYR A 144 2.56 8.33 11.96
C TYR A 144 1.12 7.90 12.28
N PRO A 145 0.53 8.37 13.40
CA PRO A 145 -0.85 8.04 13.76
C PRO A 145 -1.87 8.57 12.75
N ALA A 146 -2.91 7.78 12.46
CA ALA A 146 -4.00 8.19 11.58
C ALA A 146 -4.81 9.36 12.17
N ALA A 147 -5.40 10.16 11.29
CA ALA A 147 -6.48 11.06 11.67
C ALA A 147 -7.79 10.31 11.97
N ALA A 148 -7.95 9.09 11.49
CA ALA A 148 -9.10 8.23 11.67
C ALA A 148 -9.06 7.43 12.97
N LYS A 149 -10.25 7.14 13.54
CA LYS A 149 -10.43 6.17 14.63
C LYS A 149 -11.21 4.97 14.14
N LEU A 150 -10.86 3.80 14.66
CA LEU A 150 -11.67 2.60 14.54
C LEU A 150 -12.98 2.73 15.34
N PRO A 151 -14.02 1.95 15.01
CA PRO A 151 -15.29 1.94 15.75
C PRO A 151 -15.16 1.66 17.25
N ASN A 152 -14.11 0.94 17.66
CA ASN A 152 -13.79 0.68 19.08
C ASN A 152 -13.03 1.83 19.76
N GLY A 153 -12.75 2.95 19.05
CA GLY A 153 -12.07 4.13 19.56
C GLY A 153 -10.52 4.11 19.44
N GLU A 154 -9.93 2.99 19.05
CA GLU A 154 -8.48 2.92 18.78
C GLU A 154 -8.10 3.75 17.55
N ASN A 155 -6.83 4.17 17.45
CA ASN A 155 -6.32 4.81 16.25
C ASN A 155 -6.32 3.82 15.09
N ALA A 156 -6.71 4.23 13.88
CA ALA A 156 -6.76 3.35 12.73
C ALA A 156 -5.38 2.85 12.28
N HIS A 157 -4.29 3.59 12.50
CA HIS A 157 -2.94 3.07 12.35
C HIS A 157 -2.55 2.28 13.61
N VAL A 158 -2.81 0.98 13.62
CA VAL A 158 -2.55 0.11 14.77
C VAL A 158 -1.07 -0.31 14.88
N THR A 159 -0.31 -0.18 13.79
CA THR A 159 1.10 -0.56 13.70
C THR A 159 1.96 0.61 13.22
N VAL A 160 2.00 1.68 14.02
CA VAL A 160 2.91 2.82 13.75
C VAL A 160 4.34 2.43 14.13
N ARG A 161 5.23 2.43 13.15
CA ARG A 161 6.65 2.09 13.31
C ARG A 161 7.52 3.04 12.48
N PRO A 162 8.79 3.29 12.88
CA PRO A 162 9.69 4.14 12.12
C PRO A 162 10.10 3.48 10.78
N PRO A 163 10.52 4.26 9.76
CA PRO A 163 10.90 3.75 8.44
C PRO A 163 11.91 2.60 8.46
N LEU A 164 12.94 2.69 9.31
CA LEU A 164 13.97 1.64 9.42
C LEU A 164 13.45 0.31 9.97
N TRP A 165 12.34 0.32 10.74
CA TRP A 165 11.68 -0.91 11.17
C TRP A 165 11.03 -1.62 9.98
N TRP A 166 10.31 -0.88 9.14
CA TRP A 166 9.68 -1.40 7.92
C TRP A 166 10.71 -1.92 6.93
N LYS A 167 11.80 -1.15 6.75
CA LYS A 167 12.93 -1.60 5.93
C LYS A 167 13.52 -2.91 6.46
N GLY A 168 13.82 -3.01 7.75
CA GLY A 168 14.37 -4.22 8.36
C GLY A 168 13.43 -5.44 8.22
N MET A 169 12.11 -5.22 8.27
CA MET A 169 11.12 -6.26 8.00
C MET A 169 11.23 -6.78 6.56
N LEU A 170 11.30 -5.87 5.59
CA LEU A 170 11.44 -6.23 4.18
C LEU A 170 12.81 -6.83 3.87
N ASP A 171 13.90 -6.31 4.44
CA ASP A 171 15.24 -6.89 4.31
C ASP A 171 15.30 -8.36 4.78
N SER A 172 14.47 -8.72 5.76
CA SER A 172 14.41 -10.10 6.26
C SER A 172 13.56 -11.03 5.40
N ILE A 173 12.62 -10.51 4.62
CA ILE A 173 11.67 -11.29 3.80
C ILE A 173 12.05 -11.32 2.33
N ALA A 174 12.50 -10.19 1.76
CA ALA A 174 12.82 -10.09 0.33
C ALA A 174 13.81 -11.16 -0.18
N PRO A 175 14.81 -11.64 0.59
CA PRO A 175 15.67 -12.74 0.17
C PRO A 175 14.95 -14.06 -0.12
N GLU A 176 13.72 -14.25 0.38
CA GLU A 176 12.89 -15.41 0.04
C GLU A 176 12.36 -15.32 -1.41
N PHE A 177 12.41 -14.12 -2.03
CA PHE A 177 11.86 -13.79 -3.35
C PHE A 177 12.88 -13.04 -4.22
N PRO A 178 14.02 -13.66 -4.57
CA PRO A 178 15.17 -12.97 -5.15
C PRO A 178 14.92 -12.33 -6.52
N GLU A 179 13.88 -12.75 -7.22
CA GLU A 179 13.52 -12.25 -8.56
C GLU A 179 12.66 -10.98 -8.52
N ILE A 180 12.21 -10.55 -7.32
CA ILE A 180 11.27 -9.44 -7.17
C ILE A 180 12.01 -8.22 -6.66
N SER A 181 11.98 -7.13 -7.44
CA SER A 181 12.44 -5.82 -6.99
C SER A 181 11.43 -5.21 -6.02
N VAL A 182 11.91 -4.48 -5.02
CA VAL A 182 11.05 -3.86 -4.00
C VAL A 182 11.34 -2.37 -3.89
N LEU A 183 10.29 -1.56 -3.88
CA LEU A 183 10.34 -0.15 -3.52
C LEU A 183 9.47 0.08 -2.28
N LEU A 184 10.10 0.44 -1.16
CA LEU A 184 9.42 0.85 0.06
C LEU A 184 9.39 2.36 0.15
N ILE A 185 8.21 2.95 0.28
CA ILE A 185 7.97 4.35 0.53
C ILE A 185 7.46 4.50 1.95
N CYS A 186 8.12 5.29 2.78
CA CYS A 186 7.71 5.56 4.15
C CYS A 186 7.30 7.03 4.29
N SER A 187 6.06 7.27 4.64
CA SER A 187 5.53 8.59 4.95
C SER A 187 5.74 8.88 6.44
N THR A 188 6.53 9.91 6.76
CA THR A 188 6.81 10.30 8.15
C THR A 188 5.85 11.37 8.67
N ALA A 189 5.17 12.06 7.75
CA ALA A 189 4.08 12.97 7.99
C ALA A 189 3.25 13.08 6.69
N TRP A 190 2.11 13.77 6.74
CA TRP A 190 1.30 14.05 5.56
C TRP A 190 2.15 14.73 4.47
N ARG A 191 2.22 14.11 3.28
CA ARG A 191 3.02 14.57 2.13
C ARG A 191 4.53 14.72 2.38
N GLN A 192 5.07 13.94 3.33
CA GLN A 192 6.50 13.84 3.58
C GLN A 192 6.92 12.38 3.54
N SER A 193 7.55 11.97 2.46
CA SER A 193 7.89 10.57 2.23
C SER A 193 9.34 10.40 1.80
N SER A 194 9.92 9.27 2.17
CA SER A 194 11.23 8.82 1.71
C SER A 194 11.10 7.42 1.12
N ALA A 195 11.75 7.15 0.02
CA ALA A 195 11.75 5.86 -0.65
C ALA A 195 13.05 5.12 -0.44
N PHE A 196 12.95 3.83 -0.29
CA PHE A 196 14.05 2.89 -0.05
C PHE A 196 13.96 1.76 -1.09
N PRO A 197 14.85 1.73 -2.10
CA PRO A 197 15.03 0.55 -2.93
C PRO A 197 15.52 -0.60 -2.07
N ILE A 198 14.88 -1.76 -2.15
CA ILE A 198 15.25 -2.96 -1.42
C ILE A 198 15.57 -4.04 -2.44
N TRP A 199 16.78 -4.57 -2.37
CA TRP A 199 17.25 -5.58 -3.29
C TRP A 199 17.54 -6.87 -2.53
N SER A 200 17.03 -7.98 -3.00
CA SER A 200 17.45 -9.28 -2.54
C SER A 200 18.93 -9.48 -2.93
N GLY A 201 19.78 -9.73 -1.95
CA GLY A 201 21.20 -10.02 -2.14
C GLY A 201 22.15 -8.83 -2.32
N ALA A 202 21.64 -7.59 -2.36
CA ALA A 202 22.48 -6.39 -2.37
C ALA A 202 22.57 -5.76 -0.97
N MET A 203 23.76 -5.31 -0.59
CA MET A 203 23.96 -4.50 0.62
C MET A 203 23.37 -3.10 0.39
N TRP A 204 22.27 -2.83 1.05
CA TRP A 204 21.63 -1.52 1.01
C TRP A 204 22.27 -0.58 2.03
N GLN A 205 22.51 0.66 1.63
CA GLN A 205 23.01 1.72 2.49
C GLN A 205 21.91 2.74 2.78
N LEU A 206 21.95 3.40 3.94
CA LEU A 206 21.00 4.47 4.27
C LEU A 206 21.07 5.64 3.27
N SER A 207 22.25 5.85 2.67
CA SER A 207 22.49 6.81 1.60
C SER A 207 21.74 6.52 0.30
N ASP A 208 21.23 5.29 0.12
CA ASP A 208 20.47 4.91 -1.07
C ASP A 208 18.99 5.36 -0.99
N ALA A 209 18.55 5.80 0.19
CA ALA A 209 17.25 6.41 0.35
C ALA A 209 17.15 7.76 -0.36
N PHE A 210 16.01 8.03 -0.95
CA PHE A 210 15.73 9.34 -1.57
C PHE A 210 14.39 9.91 -1.09
N VAL A 211 14.29 11.25 -1.15
CA VAL A 211 13.04 11.96 -0.82
C VAL A 211 12.09 11.83 -2.01
N VAL A 212 10.82 11.53 -1.74
CA VAL A 212 9.76 11.52 -2.74
C VAL A 212 9.14 12.92 -2.76
N GLU A 213 9.16 13.55 -3.90
CA GLU A 213 8.44 14.82 -4.15
C GLU A 213 6.99 14.47 -4.54
N LEU A 214 6.03 15.05 -3.83
CA LEU A 214 4.59 14.82 -3.98
C LEU A 214 3.85 16.04 -4.54
#